data_c604ed705587b8d2d3f69522f9041906
#
_entry.id   c604ed705587b8d2d3f69522f9041906
#
_cell.length_a   1.000
_cell.length_b   1.000
_cell.length_c   1.000
_cell.angle_alpha   90.00
_cell.angle_beta   90.00
_cell.angle_gamma   90.00
#
_symmetry.space_group_name_H-M   'P 1'
#
loop_
_entity.id
_entity.type
_entity.pdbx_description
1 polymer ?
#
loop_
_entity_poly.entity_id
_entity_poly.type
_entity_poly.pdbx_seq_one_letter_code
_entity_poly.pdbx_strand_id
1 'polypeptide(L)'
;MKRPLAYITAAWSGDPCEATEQATKYCRAVYEAGFSPICPTLYQPLFLNDAVPEEHKSGIDMGRDLLRRSHVLVVCGSISTESMKNDVAVAQRLGITATTLDGILTVKRQGRR
;
A
#
# COMPACT_ATOMS: atom_id res chain seq x y z
N MET A 1 -13.49 -5.44 -17.38
CA MET A 1 -13.78 -4.46 -16.31
C MET A 1 -12.50 -3.96 -15.69
N LYS A 2 -12.38 -2.66 -15.56
CA LYS A 2 -11.20 -2.05 -14.95
C LYS A 2 -11.36 -1.95 -13.44
N ARG A 3 -10.30 -2.31 -12.74
CA ARG A 3 -10.25 -2.14 -11.29
C ARG A 3 -9.36 -0.94 -10.98
N PRO A 4 -9.79 -0.03 -10.09
CA PRO A 4 -8.91 1.06 -9.67
C PRO A 4 -7.69 0.50 -8.95
N LEU A 5 -6.55 1.18 -9.13
CA LEU A 5 -5.31 0.80 -8.49
C LEU A 5 -5.27 1.35 -7.06
N ALA A 6 -5.01 0.48 -6.09
CA ALA A 6 -4.94 0.84 -4.68
C ALA A 6 -3.55 0.53 -4.12
N TYR A 7 -2.81 1.58 -3.78
CA TYR A 7 -1.48 1.44 -3.18
C TYR A 7 -1.62 1.21 -1.69
N ILE A 8 -1.00 0.16 -1.18
CA ILE A 8 -1.11 -0.23 0.22
C ILE A 8 0.10 0.26 1.01
N THR A 9 -0.14 0.95 2.11
CA THR A 9 0.89 1.32 3.06
C THR A 9 0.49 0.86 4.46
N ALA A 10 1.48 0.42 5.24
CA ALA A 10 1.26 -0.10 6.58
C ALA A 10 2.57 -0.04 7.37
N ALA A 11 2.46 -0.25 8.69
CA ALA A 11 3.63 -0.43 9.54
C ALA A 11 4.09 -1.88 9.42
N TRP A 12 4.99 -2.13 8.46
CA TRP A 12 5.44 -3.49 8.17
C TRP A 12 6.31 -4.05 9.28
N SER A 13 6.15 -5.35 9.55
CA SER A 13 7.02 -6.06 10.50
C SER A 13 8.47 -6.04 10.02
N GLY A 14 9.41 -5.99 10.95
CA GLY A 14 10.83 -6.16 10.61
C GLY A 14 11.20 -7.59 10.23
N ASP A 15 10.34 -8.56 10.57
CA ASP A 15 10.53 -9.95 10.15
C ASP A 15 9.97 -10.11 8.74
N PRO A 16 10.80 -10.50 7.75
CA PRO A 16 10.33 -10.64 6.36
C PRO A 16 9.15 -11.59 6.18
N CYS A 17 9.10 -12.68 6.94
CA CYS A 17 7.98 -13.62 6.83
C CYS A 17 6.69 -12.99 7.32
N GLU A 18 6.73 -12.29 8.46
CA GLU A 18 5.55 -11.62 8.99
C GLU A 18 5.10 -10.47 8.08
N ALA A 19 6.05 -9.72 7.53
CA ALA A 19 5.74 -8.64 6.60
C ALA A 19 5.02 -9.18 5.35
N THR A 20 5.48 -10.33 4.82
CA THR A 20 4.84 -10.97 3.68
C THR A 20 3.43 -11.41 4.02
N GLU A 21 3.21 -11.97 5.19
CA GLU A 21 1.87 -12.38 5.64
C GLU A 21 0.95 -11.17 5.77
N GLN A 22 1.43 -10.08 6.37
CA GLN A 22 0.67 -8.84 6.48
C GLN A 22 0.26 -8.34 5.10
N ALA A 23 1.23 -8.26 4.19
CA ALA A 23 1.00 -7.76 2.84
C ALA A 23 -0.01 -8.63 2.09
N THR A 24 0.09 -9.94 2.23
CA THR A 24 -0.83 -10.87 1.58
C THR A 24 -2.26 -10.66 2.07
N LYS A 25 -2.44 -10.51 3.38
CA LYS A 25 -3.77 -10.28 3.95
C LYS A 25 -4.37 -8.97 3.48
N TYR A 26 -3.59 -7.91 3.47
CA TYR A 26 -4.07 -6.59 3.03
C TYR A 26 -4.39 -6.60 1.53
N CYS A 27 -3.55 -7.23 0.72
CA CYS A 27 -3.83 -7.36 -0.70
C CYS A 27 -5.12 -8.12 -0.95
N ARG A 28 -5.36 -9.20 -0.22
CA ARG A 28 -6.58 -9.99 -0.38
C ARG A 28 -7.81 -9.16 -0.02
N ALA A 29 -7.76 -8.43 1.09
CA ALA A 29 -8.87 -7.59 1.51
C ALA A 29 -9.16 -6.48 0.50
N VAL A 30 -8.12 -5.82 -0.01
CA VAL A 30 -8.25 -4.76 -1.00
C VAL A 30 -8.79 -5.31 -2.31
N TYR A 31 -8.31 -6.49 -2.71
CA TYR A 31 -8.82 -7.18 -3.90
C TYR A 31 -10.31 -7.47 -3.76
N GLU A 32 -10.72 -7.99 -2.61
CA GLU A 32 -12.13 -8.32 -2.38
C GLU A 32 -13.00 -7.06 -2.32
N ALA A 33 -12.42 -5.91 -2.00
CA ALA A 33 -13.13 -4.63 -2.03
C ALA A 33 -13.29 -4.08 -3.46
N GLY A 34 -12.76 -4.75 -4.46
CA GLY A 34 -12.95 -4.36 -5.87
C GLY A 34 -11.80 -3.60 -6.48
N PHE A 35 -10.64 -3.55 -5.81
CA PHE A 35 -9.47 -2.83 -6.29
C PHE A 35 -8.39 -3.78 -6.78
N SER A 36 -7.44 -3.23 -7.54
CA SER A 36 -6.20 -3.94 -7.85
C SER A 36 -5.16 -3.49 -6.84
N PRO A 37 -4.75 -4.37 -5.92
CA PRO A 37 -3.79 -3.99 -4.88
C PRO A 37 -2.38 -3.81 -5.45
N ILE A 38 -1.70 -2.75 -5.02
CA ILE A 38 -0.30 -2.50 -5.32
C ILE A 38 0.44 -2.49 -4.00
N CYS A 39 1.31 -3.47 -3.79
CA CYS A 39 2.03 -3.62 -2.54
C CYS A 39 3.49 -4.02 -2.81
N PRO A 40 4.39 -3.03 -2.97
CA PRO A 40 5.81 -3.33 -3.25
C PRO A 40 6.48 -4.21 -2.20
N THR A 41 6.01 -4.16 -0.95
CA THR A 41 6.53 -5.01 0.12
C THR A 41 6.49 -6.49 -0.23
N LEU A 42 5.55 -6.91 -1.08
CA LEU A 42 5.43 -8.31 -1.47
C LEU A 42 6.55 -8.77 -2.41
N TYR A 43 7.08 -7.89 -3.26
CA TYR A 43 8.01 -8.35 -4.29
C TYR A 43 9.37 -7.67 -4.27
N GLN A 44 9.50 -6.47 -3.75
CA GLN A 44 10.80 -5.78 -3.75
C GLN A 44 11.90 -6.58 -3.03
N PRO A 45 11.63 -7.21 -1.88
CA PRO A 45 12.68 -7.99 -1.21
C PRO A 45 13.20 -9.18 -2.02
N LEU A 46 12.48 -9.58 -3.07
CA LEU A 46 12.91 -10.67 -3.91
C LEU A 46 14.09 -10.29 -4.81
N PHE A 47 14.27 -9.02 -5.08
CA PHE A 47 15.34 -8.57 -5.98
C PHE A 47 16.11 -7.35 -5.47
N LEU A 48 15.71 -6.73 -4.38
CA LEU A 48 16.42 -5.60 -3.77
C LEU A 48 16.94 -5.99 -2.40
N ASN A 49 18.17 -5.57 -2.11
CA ASN A 49 18.77 -5.72 -0.79
C ASN A 49 18.65 -4.38 -0.06
N ASP A 50 17.75 -4.30 0.90
CA ASP A 50 17.46 -3.07 1.64
C ASP A 50 18.65 -2.59 2.48
N ALA A 51 19.63 -3.45 2.75
CA ALA A 51 20.84 -3.07 3.46
C ALA A 51 21.82 -2.28 2.58
N VAL A 52 21.65 -2.30 1.27
CA VAL A 52 22.45 -1.51 0.33
C VAL A 52 21.76 -0.16 0.15
N PRO A 53 22.41 0.97 0.53
CA PRO A 53 21.74 2.28 0.50
C PRO A 53 21.15 2.66 -0.85
N GLU A 54 21.82 2.34 -1.95
CA GLU A 54 21.34 2.66 -3.30
C GLU A 54 20.09 1.86 -3.64
N GLU A 55 20.05 0.59 -3.23
CA GLU A 55 18.88 -0.26 -3.48
C GLU A 55 17.72 0.12 -2.58
N HIS A 56 18.00 0.50 -1.34
CA HIS A 56 16.99 1.03 -0.44
C HIS A 56 16.31 2.26 -1.04
N LYS A 57 17.13 3.19 -1.55
CA LYS A 57 16.61 4.39 -2.19
C LYS A 57 15.81 4.07 -3.44
N SER A 58 16.30 3.13 -4.25
CA SER A 58 15.59 2.70 -5.46
C SER A 58 14.21 2.13 -5.11
N GLY A 59 14.12 1.35 -4.04
CA GLY A 59 12.84 0.80 -3.59
C GLY A 59 11.84 1.89 -3.23
N ILE A 60 12.30 2.93 -2.52
CA ILE A 60 11.46 4.08 -2.17
C ILE A 60 11.00 4.81 -3.43
N ASP A 61 11.91 5.09 -4.35
CA ASP A 61 11.59 5.82 -5.58
C ASP A 61 10.61 5.05 -6.45
N MET A 62 10.80 3.75 -6.60
CA MET A 62 9.89 2.91 -7.37
C MET A 62 8.51 2.83 -6.71
N GLY A 63 8.48 2.76 -5.37
CA GLY A 63 7.22 2.77 -4.63
C GLY A 63 6.45 4.06 -4.86
N ARG A 64 7.13 5.20 -4.81
CA ARG A 64 6.49 6.50 -5.06
C ARG A 64 5.99 6.61 -6.49
N ASP A 65 6.69 6.02 -7.43
CA ASP A 65 6.27 6.00 -8.83
C ASP A 65 4.97 5.23 -8.98
N LEU A 66 4.85 4.12 -8.29
CA LEU A 66 3.61 3.33 -8.28
C LEU A 66 2.48 4.07 -7.58
N LEU A 67 2.76 4.72 -6.45
CA LEU A 67 1.75 5.52 -5.75
C LEU A 67 1.23 6.63 -6.66
N ARG A 68 2.11 7.29 -7.38
CA ARG A 68 1.74 8.38 -8.27
C ARG A 68 0.75 7.94 -9.35
N ARG A 69 0.80 6.67 -9.72
CA ARG A 69 -0.07 6.08 -10.75
C ARG A 69 -1.30 5.40 -10.16
N SER A 70 -1.43 5.39 -8.84
CA SER A 70 -2.55 4.74 -8.18
C SER A 70 -3.73 5.68 -8.07
N HIS A 71 -4.92 5.11 -7.95
CA HIS A 71 -6.16 5.87 -7.80
C HIS A 71 -6.43 6.21 -6.34
N VAL A 72 -6.05 5.32 -5.43
CA VAL A 72 -6.22 5.55 -4.00
C VAL A 72 -5.00 5.03 -3.25
N LEU A 73 -4.77 5.61 -2.07
CA LEU A 73 -3.81 5.10 -1.09
C LEU A 73 -4.60 4.49 0.06
N VAL A 74 -4.30 3.24 0.39
CA VAL A 74 -4.98 2.53 1.47
C VAL A 74 -4.03 2.35 2.64
N VAL A 75 -4.37 2.97 3.77
CA VAL A 75 -3.62 2.86 5.01
C VAL A 75 -4.17 1.67 5.79
N CYS A 76 -3.32 0.70 6.07
CA CYS A 76 -3.73 -0.54 6.73
C CYS A 76 -3.11 -0.64 8.12
N GLY A 77 -3.86 -1.25 9.04
CA GLY A 77 -3.40 -1.44 10.41
C GLY A 77 -3.68 -0.24 11.29
N SER A 78 -3.40 -0.39 12.58
CA SER A 78 -3.71 0.63 13.59
C SER A 78 -2.49 1.47 14.00
N ILE A 79 -1.30 1.08 13.54
CA ILE A 79 -0.05 1.78 13.89
C ILE A 79 0.35 2.68 12.73
N SER A 80 0.79 3.90 13.07
CA SER A 80 1.25 4.87 12.07
C SER A 80 2.76 5.06 12.20
N THR A 81 3.46 5.03 11.06
CA THR A 81 4.90 5.26 10.99
C THR A 81 5.19 6.51 10.17
N GLU A 82 6.43 7.01 10.24
CA GLU A 82 6.85 8.15 9.42
C GLU A 82 6.72 7.84 7.92
N SER A 83 7.05 6.61 7.53
CA SER A 83 6.92 6.18 6.14
C SER A 83 5.47 6.27 5.66
N MET A 84 4.53 5.83 6.49
CA MET A 84 3.10 5.92 6.18
C MET A 84 2.65 7.38 6.07
N LYS A 85 3.10 8.23 6.98
CA LYS A 85 2.77 9.66 6.95
C LYS A 85 3.31 10.32 5.69
N ASN A 86 4.52 9.94 5.28
CA ASN A 86 5.12 10.44 4.04
C ASN A 86 4.30 10.02 2.82
N ASP A 87 3.83 8.78 2.78
CA ASP A 87 2.99 8.28 1.69
C ASP A 87 1.68 9.08 1.63
N VAL A 88 1.06 9.34 2.77
CA VAL A 88 -0.17 10.12 2.84
C VAL A 88 0.08 11.55 2.34
N ALA A 89 1.19 12.16 2.76
CA ALA A 89 1.54 13.51 2.32
C ALA A 89 1.75 13.59 0.81
N VAL A 90 2.42 12.59 0.24
CA VAL A 90 2.62 12.51 -1.22
C VAL A 90 1.28 12.37 -1.93
N ALA A 91 0.41 11.49 -1.44
CA ALA A 91 -0.91 11.29 -2.02
C ALA A 91 -1.71 12.58 -2.01
N GLN A 92 -1.70 13.31 -0.89
CA GLN A 92 -2.42 14.58 -0.77
C GLN A 92 -1.92 15.61 -1.78
N ARG A 93 -0.59 15.71 -1.95
CA ARG A 93 -0.02 16.65 -2.92
C ARG A 93 -0.41 16.29 -4.36
N LEU A 94 -0.60 15.03 -4.64
CA LEU A 94 -0.95 14.56 -5.97
C LEU A 94 -2.45 14.50 -6.21
N GLY A 95 -3.27 14.85 -5.21
CA GLY A 95 -4.72 14.76 -5.32
C GLY A 95 -5.25 13.35 -5.29
N ILE A 96 -4.47 12.40 -4.76
CA ILE A 96 -4.87 11.00 -4.64
C ILE A 96 -5.57 10.81 -3.30
N THR A 97 -6.75 10.22 -3.32
CA THR A 97 -7.52 9.97 -2.09
C THR A 97 -6.79 8.98 -1.19
N ALA A 98 -6.54 9.38 0.06
CA ALA A 98 -6.01 8.47 1.07
C ALA A 98 -7.15 8.02 1.96
N THR A 99 -7.27 6.71 2.13
CA THR A 99 -8.32 6.11 2.96
C THR A 99 -7.74 4.98 3.81
N THR A 100 -8.56 4.43 4.68
CA THR A 100 -8.15 3.28 5.50
C THR A 100 -8.76 2.00 4.92
N LEU A 101 -8.21 0.85 5.32
CA LEU A 101 -8.79 -0.43 4.92
C LEU A 101 -10.24 -0.55 5.41
N ASP A 102 -10.49 -0.15 6.65
CA ASP A 102 -11.86 -0.17 7.20
C ASP A 102 -12.78 0.74 6.40
N GLY A 103 -12.28 1.90 5.98
CA GLY A 103 -13.05 2.83 5.16
C GLY A 103 -13.48 2.22 3.83
N ILE A 104 -12.55 1.53 3.16
CA ILE A 104 -12.85 0.84 1.90
C ILE A 104 -13.90 -0.25 2.09
N LEU A 105 -13.73 -1.07 3.12
CA LEU A 105 -14.65 -2.18 3.39
C LEU A 105 -16.05 -1.67 3.72
N THR A 106 -16.13 -0.55 4.46
CA THR A 106 -17.40 0.06 4.80
C THR A 106 -18.11 0.57 3.55
N VAL A 107 -17.41 1.26 2.67
CA VAL A 107 -17.98 1.77 1.43
C VAL A 107 -18.48 0.63 0.56
N LYS A 108 -17.71 -0.45 0.45
CA LYS A 108 -18.13 -1.62 -0.31
C LYS A 108 -19.44 -2.20 0.23
N ARG A 109 -19.54 -2.33 1.56
CA ARG A 109 -20.76 -2.86 2.18
C ARG A 109 -21.96 -1.98 1.91
N GLN A 110 -21.79 -0.69 2.02
CA GLN A 110 -22.87 0.28 1.77
C GLN A 110 -23.26 0.33 0.30
N GLY A 111 -22.30 0.12 -0.59
CA GLY A 111 -22.55 0.13 -2.02
C GLY A 111 -23.29 -1.10 -2.54
N ARG A 112 -23.38 -2.15 -1.74
CA ARG A 112 -24.12 -3.35 -2.10
C ARG A 112 -25.60 -3.18 -1.80
N ARG A 113 -26.35 -3.26 -2.81
CA ARG A 113 -27.80 -3.10 -2.67
C ARG A 113 -28.52 -4.29 -3.23
#